data_cabd6cd8b833ef239761aa994f2ba891
#
_entry.id   cabd6cd8b833ef239761aa994f2ba891
#
_cell.length_a   1.000
_cell.length_b   1.000
_cell.length_c   1.000
_cell.angle_alpha   90.00
_cell.angle_beta   90.00
_cell.angle_gamma   90.00
#
_symmetry.space_group_name_H-M   'P 1'
#
loop_
_entity.id
_entity.type
_entity.pdbx_description
1 polymer ?
#
loop_
_entity_poly.entity_id
_entity_poly.type
_entity_poly.pdbx_seq_one_letter_code
_entity_poly.pdbx_strand_id
1 'polypeptide(L)'
;MSRRTDPAPPARLRLLVVDDHALVRAGVRAELTARAPDLEVVAEAEDVEGAVAAVHALRPDVVLLDVHLPGGDGGGGAEVVAACRDAPATRFLALSISDAADDVVGVIRAGARGYVTKAISTADLAQAVRRVAAGDAAFSPRLA
;
A
#
# COMPACT_ATOMS: atom_id res chain seq x y z
N MET A 1 15.40 -1.79 43.36
CA MET A 1 15.15 -2.83 42.37
C MET A 1 15.09 -2.21 40.98
N SER A 2 16.13 -2.41 40.19
CA SER A 2 16.15 -1.86 38.84
C SER A 2 15.21 -2.67 37.98
N ARG A 3 14.19 -2.05 37.47
CA ARG A 3 13.38 -2.67 36.41
C ARG A 3 14.21 -2.73 35.16
N ARG A 4 14.41 -3.91 34.68
CA ARG A 4 14.89 -4.10 33.33
C ARG A 4 13.81 -3.59 32.38
N THR A 5 14.07 -2.49 31.73
CA THR A 5 13.22 -2.06 30.63
C THR A 5 13.60 -2.90 29.43
N ASP A 6 12.72 -3.79 29.01
CA ASP A 6 12.90 -4.46 27.73
C ASP A 6 12.92 -3.39 26.62
N PRO A 7 13.82 -3.50 25.64
CA PRO A 7 13.78 -2.58 24.53
C PRO A 7 12.41 -2.64 23.86
N ALA A 8 11.86 -1.48 23.53
CA ALA A 8 10.61 -1.42 22.78
C ALA A 8 10.73 -2.28 21.53
N PRO A 9 9.70 -3.05 21.15
CA PRO A 9 9.76 -3.78 19.90
C PRO A 9 10.02 -2.80 18.75
N PRO A 10 10.76 -3.20 17.70
CA PRO A 10 10.98 -2.33 16.56
C PRO A 10 9.64 -1.86 16.01
N ALA A 11 9.56 -0.59 15.67
CA ALA A 11 8.36 -0.02 15.08
C ALA A 11 8.00 -0.79 13.80
N ARG A 12 6.76 -1.25 13.73
CA ARG A 12 6.24 -1.90 12.54
C ARG A 12 5.83 -0.85 11.52
N LEU A 13 6.04 -1.17 10.26
CA LEU A 13 5.45 -0.38 9.18
C LEU A 13 3.95 -0.62 9.16
N ARG A 14 3.19 0.44 9.15
CA ARG A 14 1.73 0.40 9.19
C ARG A 14 1.19 0.50 7.76
N LEU A 15 0.40 -0.49 7.37
CA LEU A 15 -0.11 -0.62 6.00
C LEU A 15 -1.63 -0.50 5.97
N LEU A 16 -2.12 0.16 4.94
CA LEU A 16 -3.52 0.12 4.53
C LEU A 16 -3.60 -0.68 3.23
N VAL A 17 -4.49 -1.66 3.17
CA VAL A 17 -4.72 -2.45 1.96
C VAL A 17 -6.03 -2.02 1.33
N VAL A 18 -5.98 -1.58 0.08
CA VAL A 18 -7.13 -1.05 -0.65
C VAL A 18 -7.37 -1.88 -1.90
N ASP A 19 -8.48 -2.59 -1.92
CA ASP A 19 -8.91 -3.44 -3.04
C ASP A 19 -10.40 -3.72 -2.88
N ASP A 20 -11.15 -3.72 -3.95
CA ASP A 20 -12.59 -4.01 -3.89
C ASP A 20 -12.90 -5.51 -3.77
N HIS A 21 -11.89 -6.37 -3.82
CA HIS A 21 -12.05 -7.82 -3.66
C HIS A 21 -11.64 -8.25 -2.25
N ALA A 22 -12.62 -8.68 -1.45
CA ALA A 22 -12.38 -9.10 -0.07
C ALA A 22 -11.36 -10.23 0.03
N LEU A 23 -11.36 -11.18 -0.92
CA LEU A 23 -10.42 -12.29 -0.92
C LEU A 23 -8.98 -11.83 -1.16
N VAL A 24 -8.78 -10.81 -1.97
CA VAL A 24 -7.44 -10.24 -2.20
C VAL A 24 -6.94 -9.58 -0.91
N ARG A 25 -7.77 -8.78 -0.26
CA ARG A 25 -7.40 -8.13 1.02
C ARG A 25 -7.06 -9.17 2.08
N ALA A 26 -7.90 -10.20 2.23
CA ALA A 26 -7.68 -11.27 3.20
C ALA A 26 -6.38 -12.04 2.91
N GLY A 27 -6.11 -12.34 1.65
CA GLY A 27 -4.89 -13.02 1.24
C GLY A 27 -3.64 -12.21 1.52
N VAL A 28 -3.64 -10.92 1.18
CA VAL A 28 -2.51 -10.03 1.45
C VAL A 28 -2.26 -9.92 2.95
N ARG A 29 -3.31 -9.71 3.74
CA ARG A 29 -3.18 -9.63 5.20
C ARG A 29 -2.59 -10.92 5.78
N ALA A 30 -3.11 -12.07 5.39
CA ALA A 30 -2.66 -13.37 5.89
C ALA A 30 -1.21 -13.65 5.53
N GLU A 31 -0.83 -13.42 4.27
CA GLU A 31 0.52 -13.66 3.78
C GLU A 31 1.55 -12.73 4.45
N LEU A 32 1.25 -11.44 4.56
CA LEU A 32 2.16 -10.51 5.21
C LEU A 32 2.28 -10.79 6.72
N THR A 33 1.18 -11.12 7.39
CA THR A 33 1.20 -11.47 8.80
C THR A 33 2.08 -12.71 9.05
N ALA A 34 2.01 -13.69 8.18
CA ALA A 34 2.77 -14.93 8.32
C ALA A 34 4.26 -14.77 7.97
N ARG A 35 4.59 -13.92 7.00
CA ARG A 35 5.93 -13.90 6.40
C ARG A 35 6.71 -12.60 6.60
N ALA A 36 6.06 -11.53 7.00
CA ALA A 36 6.68 -10.21 7.15
C ALA A 36 6.23 -9.55 8.45
N PRO A 37 6.70 -10.03 9.61
CA PRO A 37 6.22 -9.55 10.91
C PRO A 37 6.55 -8.08 11.19
N ASP A 38 7.44 -7.47 10.44
CA ASP A 38 7.74 -6.04 10.51
C ASP A 38 6.68 -5.17 9.81
N LEU A 39 5.74 -5.79 9.08
CA LEU A 39 4.67 -5.11 8.38
C LEU A 39 3.34 -5.43 9.07
N GLU A 40 2.57 -4.40 9.40
CA GLU A 40 1.29 -4.56 10.07
C GLU A 40 0.17 -3.95 9.21
N VAL A 41 -0.79 -4.77 8.79
CA VAL A 41 -1.98 -4.28 8.11
C VAL A 41 -2.93 -3.72 9.17
N VAL A 42 -3.02 -2.39 9.26
CA VAL A 42 -3.81 -1.71 10.29
C VAL A 42 -5.25 -1.50 9.87
N ALA A 43 -5.54 -1.51 8.58
CA ALA A 43 -6.90 -1.34 8.05
C ALA A 43 -7.00 -1.81 6.61
N GLU A 44 -8.23 -1.90 6.14
CA GLU A 44 -8.59 -2.24 4.76
C GLU A 44 -9.64 -1.27 4.26
N ALA A 45 -9.67 -1.05 2.96
CA ALA A 45 -10.70 -0.25 2.30
C ALA A 45 -11.06 -0.90 0.96
N GLU A 46 -12.28 -0.66 0.48
CA GLU A 46 -12.80 -1.30 -0.74
C GLU A 46 -13.14 -0.31 -1.86
N ASP A 47 -13.09 0.98 -1.58
CA ASP A 47 -13.45 2.03 -2.54
C ASP A 47 -12.63 3.30 -2.31
N VAL A 48 -12.80 4.27 -3.20
CA VAL A 48 -12.07 5.54 -3.13
C VAL A 48 -12.35 6.28 -1.82
N GLU A 49 -13.62 6.44 -1.45
CA GLU A 49 -14.02 7.18 -0.25
C GLU A 49 -13.47 6.53 1.02
N GLY A 50 -13.59 5.21 1.12
CA GLY A 50 -13.05 4.47 2.27
C GLY A 50 -11.54 4.57 2.38
N ALA A 51 -10.85 4.52 1.24
CA ALA A 51 -9.39 4.65 1.22
C ALA A 51 -8.94 6.04 1.67
N VAL A 52 -9.55 7.10 1.15
CA VAL A 52 -9.21 8.47 1.52
C VAL A 52 -9.47 8.71 3.01
N ALA A 53 -10.63 8.27 3.50
CA ALA A 53 -10.98 8.39 4.92
C ALA A 53 -9.97 7.66 5.82
N ALA A 54 -9.57 6.43 5.45
CA ALA A 54 -8.62 5.64 6.21
C ALA A 54 -7.22 6.28 6.23
N VAL A 55 -6.77 6.84 5.12
CA VAL A 55 -5.47 7.55 5.07
C VAL A 55 -5.49 8.74 6.03
N HIS A 56 -6.53 9.55 6.01
CA HIS A 56 -6.62 10.73 6.86
C HIS A 56 -6.77 10.37 8.35
N ALA A 57 -7.50 9.30 8.66
CA ALA A 57 -7.72 8.88 10.04
C ALA A 57 -6.51 8.19 10.66
N LEU A 58 -5.83 7.34 9.90
CA LEU A 58 -4.81 6.42 10.42
C LEU A 58 -3.38 6.80 10.05
N ARG A 59 -3.20 7.62 9.01
CA ARG A 59 -1.87 8.03 8.53
C ARG A 59 -0.92 6.84 8.37
N PRO A 60 -1.28 5.83 7.55
CA PRO A 60 -0.40 4.68 7.36
C PRO A 60 0.91 5.08 6.70
N ASP A 61 1.92 4.24 6.88
CA ASP A 61 3.23 4.45 6.23
C ASP A 61 3.16 4.17 4.73
N VAL A 62 2.50 3.05 4.37
CA VAL A 62 2.35 2.64 2.98
C VAL A 62 0.91 2.19 2.74
N VAL A 63 0.37 2.59 1.61
CA VAL A 63 -0.92 2.11 1.12
C VAL A 63 -0.68 1.18 -0.05
N LEU A 64 -1.12 -0.07 0.07
CA LEU A 64 -1.18 -1.01 -1.05
C LEU A 64 -2.51 -0.75 -1.76
N LEU A 65 -2.44 -0.25 -2.99
CA LEU A 65 -3.56 0.40 -3.64
C LEU A 65 -3.87 -0.24 -4.99
N ASP A 66 -5.05 -0.85 -5.10
CA ASP A 66 -5.54 -1.31 -6.39
C ASP A 66 -5.76 -0.10 -7.31
N VAL A 67 -5.31 -0.22 -8.55
CA VAL A 67 -5.47 0.84 -9.55
C VAL A 67 -6.94 1.01 -9.94
N HIS A 68 -7.69 -0.08 -10.03
CA HIS A 68 -9.09 -0.08 -10.43
C HIS A 68 -10.00 -0.19 -9.22
N LEU A 69 -10.43 0.96 -8.70
CA LEU A 69 -11.31 1.03 -7.53
C LEU A 69 -12.65 1.68 -7.91
N PRO A 70 -13.76 1.20 -7.35
CA PRO A 70 -15.03 1.89 -7.48
C PRO A 70 -15.09 3.14 -6.61
N GLY A 71 -16.06 3.97 -6.88
CA GLY A 71 -16.34 5.16 -6.06
C GLY A 71 -15.67 6.42 -6.57
N GLY A 72 -15.79 7.48 -5.80
CA GLY A 72 -15.27 8.79 -6.16
C GLY A 72 -15.83 9.28 -7.50
N ASP A 73 -15.01 9.96 -8.26
CA ASP A 73 -15.34 10.46 -9.60
C ASP A 73 -14.92 9.52 -10.72
N GLY A 74 -14.62 8.27 -10.38
CA GLY A 74 -14.23 7.23 -11.36
C GLY A 74 -12.74 7.17 -11.67
N GLY A 75 -11.92 7.90 -10.93
CA GLY A 75 -10.47 7.94 -11.16
C GLY A 75 -9.68 6.78 -10.58
N GLY A 76 -10.33 5.89 -9.81
CA GLY A 76 -9.69 4.73 -9.24
C GLY A 76 -8.57 5.05 -8.25
N GLY A 77 -7.50 4.25 -8.29
CA GLY A 77 -6.36 4.43 -7.39
C GLY A 77 -5.67 5.78 -7.54
N ALA A 78 -5.57 6.29 -8.76
CA ALA A 78 -4.98 7.60 -9.01
C ALA A 78 -5.74 8.73 -8.30
N GLU A 79 -7.06 8.62 -8.20
CA GLU A 79 -7.89 9.58 -7.49
C GLU A 79 -7.59 9.56 -5.98
N VAL A 80 -7.37 8.36 -5.40
CA VAL A 80 -7.00 8.24 -3.98
C VAL A 80 -5.68 8.95 -3.72
N VAL A 81 -4.67 8.71 -4.55
CA VAL A 81 -3.35 9.34 -4.39
C VAL A 81 -3.47 10.86 -4.47
N ALA A 82 -4.20 11.36 -5.47
CA ALA A 82 -4.41 12.80 -5.64
C ALA A 82 -5.13 13.43 -4.45
N ALA A 83 -6.13 12.75 -3.89
CA ALA A 83 -6.90 13.24 -2.75
C ALA A 83 -6.13 13.23 -1.44
N CYS A 84 -5.02 12.50 -1.36
CA CYS A 84 -4.22 12.36 -0.15
C CYS A 84 -2.88 13.11 -0.21
N ARG A 85 -2.77 14.12 -1.06
CA ARG A 85 -1.56 14.95 -1.15
C ARG A 85 -1.23 15.69 0.14
N ASP A 86 -2.22 15.92 0.98
CA ASP A 86 -2.07 16.54 2.31
C ASP A 86 -1.51 15.57 3.37
N ALA A 87 -1.23 14.34 2.99
CA ALA A 87 -0.61 13.33 3.86
C ALA A 87 0.75 12.88 3.28
N PRO A 88 1.76 13.77 3.24
CA PRO A 88 3.01 13.50 2.52
C PRO A 88 3.86 12.38 3.13
N ALA A 89 3.63 12.02 4.38
CA ALA A 89 4.33 10.91 5.02
C ALA A 89 3.75 9.54 4.63
N THR A 90 2.55 9.51 4.07
CA THR A 90 1.93 8.28 3.56
C THR A 90 2.33 8.10 2.09
N ARG A 91 2.85 6.93 1.77
CA ARG A 91 3.31 6.61 0.42
C ARG A 91 2.46 5.50 -0.17
N PHE A 92 2.32 5.51 -1.50
CA PHE A 92 1.42 4.61 -2.21
C PHE A 92 2.21 3.67 -3.10
N LEU A 93 1.91 2.37 -2.99
CA LEU A 93 2.40 1.32 -3.86
C LEU A 93 1.20 0.71 -4.58
N ALA A 94 1.12 0.91 -5.88
CA ALA A 94 0.00 0.42 -6.67
C ALA A 94 0.11 -1.09 -6.92
N LEU A 95 -1.01 -1.79 -6.80
CA LEU A 95 -1.15 -3.19 -7.15
C LEU A 95 -2.15 -3.33 -8.30
N SER A 96 -1.86 -4.15 -9.29
CA SER A 96 -2.80 -4.42 -10.36
C SER A 96 -2.64 -5.84 -10.91
N ILE A 97 -3.69 -6.36 -11.50
CA ILE A 97 -3.64 -7.63 -12.23
C ILE A 97 -2.90 -7.47 -13.57
N SER A 98 -2.74 -6.25 -14.04
CA SER A 98 -2.17 -5.92 -15.35
C SER A 98 -1.07 -4.87 -15.20
N ASP A 99 -0.04 -4.96 -16.02
CA ASP A 99 1.01 -3.97 -16.15
C ASP A 99 0.78 -3.04 -17.36
N ALA A 100 -0.49 -2.80 -17.72
CA ALA A 100 -0.86 -1.92 -18.81
C ALA A 100 -0.28 -0.51 -18.59
N ALA A 101 0.37 0.02 -19.63
CA ALA A 101 1.12 1.26 -19.52
C ALA A 101 0.26 2.45 -19.06
N ASP A 102 -0.99 2.54 -19.52
CA ASP A 102 -1.88 3.64 -19.15
C ASP A 102 -2.19 3.63 -17.64
N ASP A 103 -2.41 2.45 -17.05
CA ASP A 103 -2.67 2.32 -15.63
C ASP A 103 -1.45 2.71 -14.80
N VAL A 104 -0.26 2.28 -15.21
CA VAL A 104 1.00 2.62 -14.57
C VAL A 104 1.23 4.14 -14.61
N VAL A 105 1.12 4.73 -15.78
CA VAL A 105 1.36 6.17 -15.98
C VAL A 105 0.41 7.01 -15.13
N GLY A 106 -0.87 6.65 -15.11
CA GLY A 106 -1.89 7.40 -14.36
C GLY A 106 -1.60 7.44 -12.86
N VAL A 107 -1.30 6.30 -12.26
CA VAL A 107 -1.08 6.23 -10.81
C VAL A 107 0.27 6.86 -10.41
N ILE A 108 1.30 6.70 -11.22
CA ILE A 108 2.62 7.31 -10.96
C ILE A 108 2.54 8.83 -11.11
N ARG A 109 1.84 9.35 -12.12
CA ARG A 109 1.62 10.80 -12.27
C ARG A 109 0.87 11.39 -11.09
N ALA A 110 -0.05 10.64 -10.51
CA ALA A 110 -0.78 11.08 -9.31
C ALA A 110 0.12 11.17 -8.07
N GLY A 111 1.23 10.43 -8.05
CA GLY A 111 2.21 10.48 -6.97
C GLY A 111 2.55 9.15 -6.32
N ALA A 112 2.08 8.02 -6.85
CA ALA A 112 2.46 6.71 -6.33
C ALA A 112 3.97 6.48 -6.52
N ARG A 113 4.59 5.81 -5.54
CA ARG A 113 6.03 5.58 -5.53
C ARG A 113 6.44 4.28 -6.19
N GLY A 114 5.49 3.48 -6.59
CA GLY A 114 5.78 2.23 -7.24
C GLY A 114 4.54 1.56 -7.78
N TYR A 115 4.79 0.50 -8.51
CA TYR A 115 3.75 -0.28 -9.17
C TYR A 115 4.22 -1.74 -9.28
N VAL A 116 3.42 -2.65 -8.74
CA VAL A 116 3.69 -4.09 -8.84
C VAL A 116 2.43 -4.81 -9.26
N THR A 117 2.59 -5.98 -9.88
CA THR A 117 1.45 -6.81 -10.25
C THR A 117 1.02 -7.70 -9.09
N LYS A 118 -0.25 -8.09 -9.07
CA LYS A 118 -0.81 -8.98 -8.03
C LYS A 118 -0.24 -10.42 -8.11
N ALA A 119 0.51 -10.74 -9.15
CA ALA A 119 1.22 -12.01 -9.28
C ALA A 119 2.55 -12.02 -8.52
N ILE A 120 2.94 -10.92 -7.90
CA ILE A 120 4.18 -10.81 -7.14
C ILE A 120 4.18 -11.79 -5.94
N SER A 121 5.35 -12.34 -5.62
CA SER A 121 5.50 -13.18 -4.43
C SER A 121 5.36 -12.34 -3.15
N THR A 122 5.00 -12.98 -2.05
CA THR A 122 4.90 -12.28 -0.76
C THR A 122 6.24 -11.67 -0.35
N ALA A 123 7.35 -12.39 -0.58
CA ALA A 123 8.68 -11.88 -0.27
C ALA A 123 9.01 -10.62 -1.07
N ASP A 124 8.71 -10.60 -2.36
CA ASP A 124 8.97 -9.46 -3.22
C ASP A 124 8.03 -8.29 -2.90
N LEU A 125 6.77 -8.58 -2.56
CA LEU A 125 5.83 -7.54 -2.11
C LEU A 125 6.33 -6.87 -0.84
N ALA A 126 6.74 -7.66 0.16
CA ALA A 126 7.26 -7.12 1.41
C ALA A 126 8.50 -6.24 1.17
N GLN A 127 9.39 -6.68 0.29
CA GLN A 127 10.57 -5.90 -0.09
C GLN A 127 10.19 -4.58 -0.77
N ALA A 128 9.21 -4.62 -1.68
CA ALA A 128 8.72 -3.41 -2.35
C ALA A 128 8.11 -2.42 -1.34
N VAL A 129 7.34 -2.92 -0.37
CA VAL A 129 6.77 -2.09 0.70
C VAL A 129 7.87 -1.40 1.50
N ARG A 130 8.90 -2.15 1.89
CA ARG A 130 10.02 -1.59 2.67
C ARG A 130 10.76 -0.50 1.89
N ARG A 131 10.97 -0.70 0.60
CA ARG A 131 11.62 0.28 -0.26
C ARG A 131 10.80 1.56 -0.37
N VAL A 132 9.51 1.43 -0.61
CA VAL A 132 8.60 2.58 -0.70
C VAL A 132 8.53 3.32 0.63
N ALA A 133 8.47 2.60 1.75
CA ALA A 133 8.50 3.20 3.09
C ALA A 133 9.79 3.99 3.35
N ALA A 134 10.91 3.55 2.78
CA ALA A 134 12.19 4.24 2.89
C ALA A 134 12.33 5.44 1.94
N GLY A 135 11.33 5.68 1.10
CA GLY A 135 11.34 6.79 0.14
C GLY A 135 11.84 6.43 -1.24
N ASP A 136 12.16 5.15 -1.47
CA ASP A 136 12.62 4.66 -2.77
C ASP A 136 11.44 4.27 -3.65
N ALA A 137 11.69 4.19 -4.95
CA ALA A 137 10.71 3.63 -5.89
C ALA A 137 10.80 2.10 -5.90
N ALA A 138 9.68 1.44 -6.20
CA ALA A 138 9.63 0.00 -6.34
C ALA A 138 8.73 -0.37 -7.52
N PHE A 139 9.25 -1.17 -8.44
CA PHE A 139 8.53 -1.59 -9.64
C PHE A 139 8.70 -3.09 -9.86
N SER A 140 7.70 -3.71 -10.49
CA SER A 140 7.84 -5.08 -10.96
C SER A 140 9.01 -5.18 -11.94
N PRO A 141 9.74 -6.31 -11.96
CA PRO A 141 10.89 -6.47 -12.86
C PRO A 141 10.59 -6.19 -14.34
N ARG A 142 9.37 -6.45 -14.79
CA ARG A 142 8.94 -6.18 -16.17
C ARG A 142 8.82 -4.70 -16.51
N LEU A 143 8.72 -3.84 -15.48
CA LEU A 143 8.53 -2.40 -15.64
C LEU A 143 9.82 -1.62 -15.41
N ALA A 144 10.83 -2.29 -14.90
CA ALA A 144 12.12 -1.68 -14.60
C ALA A 144 12.94 -1.34 -15.85
#